data_5cbbd0942cdefea4d653e3a2edcb6ffb
#
_entry.id   5cbbd0942cdefea4d653e3a2edcb6ffb
#
_cell.length_a   1.000
_cell.length_b   1.000
_cell.length_c   1.000
_cell.angle_alpha   90.00
_cell.angle_beta   90.00
_cell.angle_gamma   90.00
#
_symmetry.space_group_name_H-M   'P 1'
#
loop_
_entity.id
_entity.type
_entity.pdbx_description
1 polymer ?
#
loop_
_entity_poly.entity_id
_entity_poly.type
_entity_poly.pdbx_seq_one_letter_code
_entity_poly.pdbx_strand_id
1 'polypeptide(L)'
;EYARTGIPVYMTPSAATTINDELDKVEALGIKIVSEDEAARLPSHVTRIELRDFDFRAIAKTFEDYGVSLNHLGAVAVAVFDHGNAPAGVSDRQFRFDYLDERIRAHPRSGAGNSLSAFAYLSNDIPKIMTRLQSVADSAGELPCPLVVMDTAPAAVLGASFDQVVAKRKQKIICNVGNFHTLAFRLGEKGIEGVFEHHTGEIDLPKLESLLRALADGSLKHEDVFNDMGHGALMYSDEKFEFGKDEFDVVVTGPRRSMFNLDSDSLLSKQREQAPSLQKLRPYFAVPFGDMMLAGCFGLLAATAEVMPELAETIQGSLREAGGRGVAPWDAAI
;
A
#
# COMPACT_ATOMS: atom_id res chain seq x y z
N GLU A 1 23.21 12.50 -7.57
CA GLU A 1 23.71 13.87 -7.35
C GLU A 1 25.22 13.86 -7.11
N TYR A 2 25.76 13.13 -6.13
CA TYR A 2 27.20 13.07 -5.82
C TYR A 2 28.08 12.69 -7.02
N ALA A 3 27.67 11.67 -7.80
CA ALA A 3 28.41 11.27 -9.01
C ALA A 3 28.53 12.43 -10.03
N ARG A 4 27.51 13.26 -10.17
CA ARG A 4 27.51 14.44 -11.06
C ARG A 4 28.43 15.56 -10.57
N THR A 5 28.78 15.60 -9.29
CA THR A 5 29.71 16.58 -8.71
C THR A 5 31.17 16.10 -8.75
N GLY A 6 31.45 14.95 -9.37
CA GLY A 6 32.78 14.37 -9.47
C GLY A 6 33.23 13.57 -8.24
N ILE A 7 32.35 13.38 -7.25
CA ILE A 7 32.62 12.49 -6.11
C ILE A 7 32.51 11.05 -6.59
N PRO A 8 33.52 10.20 -6.40
CA PRO A 8 33.43 8.79 -6.80
C PRO A 8 32.32 8.08 -6.04
N VAL A 9 31.37 7.50 -6.80
CA VAL A 9 30.30 6.65 -6.25
C VAL A 9 30.49 5.26 -6.82
N TYR A 10 30.50 4.26 -5.95
CA TYR A 10 30.63 2.85 -6.28
C TYR A 10 29.33 2.16 -5.88
N MET A 11 28.84 1.24 -6.70
CA MET A 11 27.66 0.42 -6.40
C MET A 11 27.91 -1.02 -6.80
N THR A 12 27.41 -1.97 -6.01
CA THR A 12 27.33 -3.35 -6.46
C THR A 12 26.19 -3.50 -7.46
N PRO A 13 26.18 -4.55 -8.32
CA PRO A 13 25.09 -4.72 -9.29
C PRO A 13 23.70 -4.71 -8.63
N SER A 14 23.54 -5.37 -7.49
CA SER A 14 22.26 -5.41 -6.79
C SER A 14 21.84 -4.03 -6.25
N ALA A 15 22.78 -3.22 -5.77
CA ALA A 15 22.49 -1.84 -5.39
C ALA A 15 22.18 -0.95 -6.61
N ALA A 16 22.86 -1.17 -7.73
CA ALA A 16 22.67 -0.38 -8.94
C ALA A 16 21.30 -0.59 -9.58
N THR A 17 20.75 -1.79 -9.53
CA THR A 17 19.39 -2.10 -10.03
C THR A 17 18.28 -1.37 -9.26
N THR A 18 18.56 -0.84 -8.07
CA THR A 18 17.61 0.06 -7.37
C THR A 18 17.46 1.43 -8.06
N ILE A 19 18.39 1.79 -8.94
CA ILE A 19 18.35 3.03 -9.74
C ILE A 19 17.77 2.77 -11.13
N ASN A 20 18.25 1.73 -11.80
CA ASN A 20 17.81 1.33 -13.12
C ASN A 20 18.18 -0.14 -13.38
N ASP A 21 17.27 -0.92 -13.99
CA ASP A 21 17.49 -2.32 -14.34
C ASP A 21 18.64 -2.49 -15.37
N GLU A 22 18.88 -1.47 -16.19
CA GLU A 22 19.97 -1.46 -17.17
C GLU A 22 21.22 -0.82 -16.53
N LEU A 23 22.21 -1.63 -16.17
CA LEU A 23 23.43 -1.18 -15.49
C LEU A 23 24.20 -0.13 -16.27
N ASP A 24 24.23 -0.23 -17.61
CA ASP A 24 24.86 0.77 -18.49
C ASP A 24 24.28 2.17 -18.29
N LYS A 25 22.99 2.27 -18.02
CA LYS A 25 22.33 3.55 -17.70
C LYS A 25 22.77 4.09 -16.34
N VAL A 26 23.04 3.21 -15.37
CA VAL A 26 23.56 3.61 -14.06
C VAL A 26 25.00 4.10 -14.21
N GLU A 27 25.83 3.42 -15.00
CA GLU A 27 27.22 3.85 -15.29
C GLU A 27 27.24 5.20 -16.03
N ALA A 28 26.29 5.44 -16.93
CA ALA A 28 26.14 6.73 -17.62
C ALA A 28 25.87 7.93 -16.67
N LEU A 29 25.40 7.66 -15.43
CA LEU A 29 25.28 8.68 -14.39
C LEU A 29 26.60 9.02 -13.69
N GLY A 30 27.71 8.35 -14.07
CA GLY A 30 29.02 8.50 -13.44
C GLY A 30 29.24 7.60 -12.24
N ILE A 31 28.41 6.59 -12.05
CA ILE A 31 28.50 5.59 -10.97
C ILE A 31 29.38 4.44 -11.49
N LYS A 32 30.28 3.95 -10.65
CA LYS A 32 31.13 2.80 -10.97
C LYS A 32 30.51 1.52 -10.41
N ILE A 33 30.18 0.59 -11.30
CA ILE A 33 29.72 -0.73 -10.88
C ILE A 33 30.94 -1.58 -10.50
N VAL A 34 30.90 -2.15 -9.31
CA VAL A 34 31.97 -2.99 -8.76
C VAL A 34 31.37 -4.28 -8.19
N SER A 35 32.16 -5.35 -8.19
CA SER A 35 31.74 -6.60 -7.53
C SER A 35 31.66 -6.46 -6.00
N GLU A 36 30.94 -7.36 -5.35
CA GLU A 36 30.86 -7.39 -3.88
C GLU A 36 32.26 -7.50 -3.24
N ASP A 37 33.15 -8.31 -3.84
CA ASP A 37 34.54 -8.46 -3.38
C ASP A 37 35.35 -7.16 -3.53
N GLU A 38 35.16 -6.44 -4.63
CA GLU A 38 35.82 -5.15 -4.85
C GLU A 38 35.25 -4.09 -3.89
N ALA A 39 33.93 -4.05 -3.72
CA ALA A 39 33.29 -3.19 -2.74
C ALA A 39 33.83 -3.44 -1.32
N ALA A 40 34.03 -4.71 -0.94
CA ALA A 40 34.59 -5.09 0.34
C ALA A 40 36.04 -4.61 0.56
N ARG A 41 36.81 -4.44 -0.53
CA ARG A 41 38.22 -4.04 -0.50
C ARG A 41 38.42 -2.52 -0.64
N LEU A 42 37.38 -1.75 -0.82
CA LEU A 42 37.51 -0.29 -0.88
C LEU A 42 38.15 0.26 0.42
N PRO A 43 38.96 1.32 0.31
CA PRO A 43 39.63 1.90 1.48
C PRO A 43 38.67 2.32 2.59
N SER A 44 39.11 2.26 3.85
CA SER A 44 38.31 2.56 5.03
C SER A 44 37.76 4.00 5.10
N HIS A 45 38.35 4.92 4.35
CA HIS A 45 37.83 6.30 4.25
C HIS A 45 36.66 6.44 3.28
N VAL A 46 36.35 5.43 2.50
CA VAL A 46 35.13 5.38 1.66
C VAL A 46 33.94 5.08 2.55
N THR A 47 33.00 6.00 2.60
CA THR A 47 31.76 5.79 3.35
C THR A 47 30.97 4.66 2.69
N ARG A 48 30.61 3.64 3.45
CA ARG A 48 29.80 2.51 3.01
C ARG A 48 28.37 2.67 3.51
N ILE A 49 27.44 2.42 2.62
CA ILE A 49 26.02 2.40 2.92
C ILE A 49 25.50 1.05 2.44
N GLU A 50 24.92 0.28 3.33
CA GLU A 50 24.17 -0.92 2.98
C GLU A 50 22.70 -0.51 2.79
N LEU A 51 22.17 -0.76 1.60
CA LEU A 51 20.77 -0.51 1.32
C LEU A 51 19.94 -1.66 1.91
N ARG A 52 19.00 -1.32 2.77
CA ARG A 52 18.09 -2.27 3.41
C ARG A 52 16.68 -1.72 3.35
N ASP A 53 15.72 -2.55 3.00
CA ASP A 53 14.30 -2.18 3.07
C ASP A 53 13.81 -2.19 4.53
N PHE A 54 14.46 -2.97 5.41
CA PHE A 54 14.09 -3.05 6.82
C PHE A 54 15.32 -3.37 7.69
N ASP A 55 15.57 -2.56 8.72
CA ASP A 55 16.62 -2.78 9.72
C ASP A 55 16.01 -2.86 11.12
N PHE A 56 15.67 -4.08 11.52
CA PHE A 56 15.06 -4.32 12.83
C PHE A 56 15.97 -3.90 13.98
N ARG A 57 17.30 -4.11 13.88
CA ARG A 57 18.24 -3.76 14.95
C ARG A 57 18.29 -2.26 15.21
N ALA A 58 18.32 -1.47 14.15
CA ALA A 58 18.29 -0.02 14.26
C ALA A 58 16.98 0.48 14.87
N ILE A 59 15.86 -0.11 14.46
CA ILE A 59 14.53 0.21 14.99
C ILE A 59 14.44 -0.19 16.47
N ALA A 60 14.82 -1.43 16.83
CA ALA A 60 14.79 -1.92 18.20
C ALA A 60 15.64 -1.06 19.14
N LYS A 61 16.87 -0.72 18.70
CA LYS A 61 17.73 0.18 19.45
C LYS A 61 17.08 1.54 19.69
N THR A 62 16.41 2.10 18.67
CA THR A 62 15.70 3.37 18.80
C THR A 62 14.61 3.30 19.86
N PHE A 63 13.79 2.23 19.85
CA PHE A 63 12.75 2.02 20.85
C PHE A 63 13.35 1.87 22.25
N GLU A 64 14.44 1.11 22.40
CA GLU A 64 15.17 0.95 23.67
C GLU A 64 15.72 2.29 24.18
N ASP A 65 16.29 3.13 23.32
CA ASP A 65 16.80 4.46 23.68
C ASP A 65 15.67 5.38 24.21
N TYR A 66 14.41 5.12 23.84
CA TYR A 66 13.21 5.78 24.38
C TYR A 66 12.56 5.00 25.53
N GLY A 67 13.20 3.95 26.06
CA GLY A 67 12.71 3.16 27.20
C GLY A 67 11.65 2.14 26.87
N VAL A 68 11.43 1.85 25.60
CA VAL A 68 10.47 0.82 25.14
C VAL A 68 11.22 -0.46 24.80
N SER A 69 10.97 -1.53 25.57
CA SER A 69 11.57 -2.84 25.33
C SER A 69 10.78 -3.61 24.28
N LEU A 70 11.48 -4.19 23.28
CA LEU A 70 10.93 -5.07 22.27
C LEU A 70 11.25 -6.57 22.53
N ASN A 71 11.53 -6.95 23.78
CA ASN A 71 12.00 -8.31 24.12
C ASN A 71 10.92 -9.40 24.06
N HIS A 72 9.63 -9.04 23.98
CA HIS A 72 8.52 -10.00 24.01
C HIS A 72 7.53 -9.77 22.86
N LEU A 73 8.06 -9.57 21.66
CA LEU A 73 7.22 -9.43 20.48
C LEU A 73 6.63 -10.78 20.06
N GLY A 74 5.31 -10.81 19.83
CA GLY A 74 4.65 -11.97 19.23
C GLY A 74 4.90 -12.09 17.74
N ALA A 75 5.04 -10.96 17.04
CA ALA A 75 5.41 -10.86 15.63
C ALA A 75 5.98 -9.48 15.32
N VAL A 76 6.69 -9.38 14.21
CA VAL A 76 7.00 -8.12 13.52
C VAL A 76 6.20 -8.10 12.22
N ALA A 77 5.56 -6.99 11.92
CA ALA A 77 4.81 -6.84 10.69
C ALA A 77 5.29 -5.60 9.93
N VAL A 78 5.56 -5.75 8.63
CA VAL A 78 6.11 -4.68 7.77
C VAL A 78 5.28 -4.56 6.51
N ALA A 79 4.82 -3.34 6.19
CA ALA A 79 4.19 -3.06 4.92
C ALA A 79 5.17 -2.29 4.01
N VAL A 80 5.37 -2.78 2.80
CA VAL A 80 6.14 -2.14 1.75
C VAL A 80 5.36 -2.24 0.43
N PHE A 81 5.46 -1.21 -0.40
CA PHE A 81 4.83 -1.23 -1.71
C PHE A 81 5.55 -2.19 -2.65
N ASP A 82 4.82 -3.17 -3.19
CA ASP A 82 5.36 -4.18 -4.09
C ASP A 82 4.33 -4.55 -5.17
N HIS A 83 4.63 -4.29 -6.43
CA HIS A 83 3.78 -4.74 -7.55
C HIS A 83 4.14 -6.14 -8.05
N GLY A 84 5.20 -6.71 -7.56
CA GLY A 84 5.84 -7.87 -8.16
C GLY A 84 6.79 -7.48 -9.30
N ASN A 85 7.67 -8.41 -9.62
CA ASN A 85 8.63 -8.29 -10.71
C ASN A 85 8.13 -9.10 -11.92
N ALA A 86 7.75 -8.40 -12.99
CA ALA A 86 7.25 -9.04 -14.20
C ALA A 86 8.36 -9.82 -14.92
N PRO A 87 8.06 -10.97 -15.56
CA PRO A 87 8.98 -11.64 -16.44
C PRO A 87 9.40 -10.75 -17.63
N ALA A 88 10.58 -11.01 -18.18
CA ALA A 88 11.07 -10.25 -19.32
C ALA A 88 10.06 -10.25 -20.50
N GLY A 89 9.75 -9.08 -21.01
CA GLY A 89 8.81 -8.88 -22.11
C GLY A 89 7.33 -8.78 -21.69
N VAL A 90 7.03 -8.86 -20.40
CA VAL A 90 5.68 -8.63 -19.85
C VAL A 90 5.62 -7.22 -19.28
N SER A 91 4.52 -6.51 -19.49
CA SER A 91 4.28 -5.21 -18.89
C SER A 91 4.09 -5.33 -17.37
N ASP A 92 4.86 -4.58 -16.57
CA ASP A 92 4.72 -4.56 -15.11
C ASP A 92 3.30 -4.19 -14.69
N ARG A 93 2.66 -3.26 -15.40
CA ARG A 93 1.28 -2.84 -15.12
C ARG A 93 0.28 -3.97 -15.36
N GLN A 94 0.41 -4.70 -16.47
CA GLN A 94 -0.45 -5.86 -16.76
C GLN A 94 -0.21 -6.97 -15.74
N PHE A 95 1.07 -7.29 -15.49
CA PHE A 95 1.47 -8.33 -14.53
C PHE A 95 0.92 -8.05 -13.13
N ARG A 96 0.93 -6.79 -12.68
CA ARG A 96 0.34 -6.37 -11.40
C ARG A 96 -1.13 -6.77 -11.30
N PHE A 97 -1.91 -6.55 -12.36
CA PHE A 97 -3.34 -6.83 -12.35
C PHE A 97 -3.66 -8.31 -12.54
N ASP A 98 -2.88 -9.04 -13.31
CA ASP A 98 -2.96 -10.49 -13.42
C ASP A 98 -2.71 -11.15 -12.05
N TYR A 99 -1.68 -10.66 -11.32
CA TYR A 99 -1.40 -11.13 -9.97
C TYR A 99 -2.49 -10.77 -8.96
N LEU A 100 -3.03 -9.55 -9.00
CA LEU A 100 -4.15 -9.16 -8.15
C LEU A 100 -5.36 -10.07 -8.37
N ASP A 101 -5.71 -10.35 -9.63
CA ASP A 101 -6.84 -11.22 -9.98
C ASP A 101 -6.62 -12.65 -9.48
N GLU A 102 -5.45 -13.22 -9.74
CA GLU A 102 -5.08 -14.55 -9.24
C GLU A 102 -5.21 -14.62 -7.71
N ARG A 103 -4.65 -13.64 -7.01
CA ARG A 103 -4.60 -13.60 -5.56
C ARG A 103 -5.99 -13.46 -4.94
N ILE A 104 -6.83 -12.57 -5.48
CA ILE A 104 -8.20 -12.35 -5.02
C ILE A 104 -9.04 -13.62 -5.21
N ARG A 105 -8.90 -14.30 -6.35
CA ARG A 105 -9.66 -15.54 -6.66
C ARG A 105 -9.18 -16.74 -5.87
N ALA A 106 -7.87 -16.85 -5.61
CA ALA A 106 -7.28 -18.00 -4.93
C ALA A 106 -7.54 -18.02 -3.40
N HIS A 107 -7.97 -16.88 -2.81
CA HIS A 107 -8.17 -16.74 -1.38
C HIS A 107 -9.63 -16.42 -1.02
N PRO A 108 -10.60 -17.26 -1.44
CA PRO A 108 -11.96 -17.12 -0.96
C PRO A 108 -11.97 -17.46 0.54
N ARG A 109 -12.39 -16.54 1.37
CA ARG A 109 -12.68 -16.86 2.77
C ARG A 109 -13.86 -17.81 2.85
N SER A 110 -13.77 -18.81 3.72
CA SER A 110 -14.91 -19.63 4.06
C SER A 110 -16.03 -18.73 4.63
N GLY A 111 -17.03 -18.45 3.83
CA GLY A 111 -18.23 -17.70 4.20
C GLY A 111 -18.21 -16.18 4.04
N ALA A 112 -17.10 -15.54 3.69
CA ALA A 112 -16.98 -14.08 3.66
C ALA A 112 -16.39 -13.48 2.36
N GLY A 113 -16.11 -14.28 1.33
CA GLY A 113 -15.52 -13.78 0.07
C GLY A 113 -14.04 -13.41 0.19
N ASN A 114 -13.56 -12.65 -0.80
CA ASN A 114 -12.15 -12.25 -0.93
C ASN A 114 -11.76 -11.19 0.09
N SER A 115 -10.58 -11.31 0.68
CA SER A 115 -10.09 -10.39 1.71
C SER A 115 -8.86 -9.62 1.27
N LEU A 116 -8.75 -8.39 1.76
CA LEU A 116 -7.53 -7.59 1.64
C LEU A 116 -6.31 -8.24 2.33
N SER A 117 -6.54 -9.09 3.33
CA SER A 117 -5.48 -9.87 4.00
C SER A 117 -4.84 -10.93 3.09
N ALA A 118 -5.43 -11.24 1.93
CA ALA A 118 -4.81 -12.11 0.94
C ALA A 118 -3.45 -11.60 0.44
N PHE A 119 -3.14 -10.32 0.65
CA PHE A 119 -1.88 -9.68 0.27
C PHE A 119 -0.86 -9.62 1.42
N ALA A 120 -1.12 -10.31 2.52
CA ALA A 120 -0.18 -10.50 3.64
C ALA A 120 0.42 -11.91 3.61
N TYR A 121 1.69 -12.02 3.97
CA TYR A 121 2.48 -13.26 3.92
C TYR A 121 3.34 -13.41 5.16
N LEU A 122 3.48 -14.64 5.66
CA LEU A 122 4.64 -14.98 6.48
C LEU A 122 5.92 -14.92 5.63
N SER A 123 7.05 -14.59 6.23
CA SER A 123 8.33 -14.45 5.52
C SER A 123 8.72 -15.67 4.67
N ASN A 124 8.31 -16.87 5.09
CA ASN A 124 8.58 -18.11 4.36
C ASN A 124 7.61 -18.37 3.19
N ASP A 125 6.51 -17.63 3.12
CA ASP A 125 5.43 -17.85 2.13
C ASP A 125 5.35 -16.73 1.09
N ILE A 126 6.34 -15.82 1.09
CA ILE A 126 6.39 -14.70 0.15
C ILE A 126 6.56 -15.23 -1.27
N PRO A 127 5.68 -14.88 -2.22
CA PRO A 127 5.86 -15.25 -3.61
C PRO A 127 7.17 -14.68 -4.17
N LYS A 128 7.92 -15.48 -4.92
CA LYS A 128 9.23 -15.08 -5.49
C LYS A 128 9.17 -13.81 -6.36
N ILE A 129 8.01 -13.55 -6.94
CA ILE A 129 7.77 -12.36 -7.75
C ILE A 129 7.68 -11.09 -6.91
N MET A 130 7.40 -11.18 -5.62
CA MET A 130 7.30 -10.05 -4.68
C MET A 130 8.69 -9.69 -4.15
N THR A 131 9.47 -9.06 -5.01
CA THR A 131 10.91 -8.83 -4.75
C THR A 131 11.18 -7.85 -3.62
N ARG A 132 10.31 -6.86 -3.41
CA ARG A 132 10.46 -5.92 -2.30
C ARG A 132 10.02 -6.52 -0.97
N LEU A 133 8.94 -7.30 -0.94
CA LEU A 133 8.57 -8.07 0.25
C LEU A 133 9.68 -9.06 0.61
N GLN A 134 10.29 -9.70 -0.38
CA GLN A 134 11.43 -10.59 -0.17
C GLN A 134 12.63 -9.81 0.38
N SER A 135 12.94 -8.63 -0.16
CA SER A 135 14.04 -7.76 0.33
C SER A 135 13.84 -7.33 1.79
N VAL A 136 12.60 -7.07 2.20
CA VAL A 136 12.28 -6.82 3.61
C VAL A 136 12.63 -8.03 4.47
N ALA A 137 12.24 -9.24 4.04
CA ALA A 137 12.54 -10.46 4.78
C ALA A 137 14.05 -10.73 4.85
N ASP A 138 14.75 -10.57 3.74
CA ASP A 138 16.22 -10.79 3.64
C ASP A 138 17.00 -9.77 4.49
N SER A 139 16.55 -8.50 4.52
CA SER A 139 17.21 -7.43 5.27
C SER A 139 16.84 -7.37 6.75
N ALA A 140 15.77 -8.05 7.16
CA ALA A 140 15.35 -8.10 8.56
C ALA A 140 16.39 -8.74 9.48
N GLY A 141 17.21 -9.64 8.94
CA GLY A 141 18.19 -10.41 9.71
C GLY A 141 17.54 -11.40 10.67
N GLU A 142 18.21 -11.68 11.78
CA GLU A 142 17.67 -12.55 12.83
C GLU A 142 16.64 -11.81 13.66
N LEU A 143 15.36 -12.16 13.51
CA LEU A 143 14.27 -11.66 14.33
C LEU A 143 13.98 -12.61 15.49
N PRO A 144 13.59 -12.10 16.66
CA PRO A 144 13.21 -12.92 17.81
C PRO A 144 11.81 -13.56 17.68
N CYS A 145 11.09 -13.24 16.61
CA CYS A 145 9.70 -13.64 16.37
C CYS A 145 9.40 -13.71 14.87
N PRO A 146 8.26 -14.30 14.46
CA PRO A 146 7.86 -14.34 13.05
C PRO A 146 7.74 -12.96 12.42
N LEU A 147 8.01 -12.89 11.11
CA LEU A 147 7.84 -11.71 10.28
C LEU A 147 6.64 -11.89 9.35
N VAL A 148 5.74 -10.92 9.37
CA VAL A 148 4.65 -10.78 8.40
C VAL A 148 4.94 -9.58 7.50
N VAL A 149 4.76 -9.75 6.20
CA VAL A 149 4.92 -8.68 5.22
C VAL A 149 3.65 -8.49 4.40
N MET A 150 3.38 -7.27 3.96
CA MET A 150 2.17 -6.95 3.21
C MET A 150 2.39 -5.78 2.25
N ASP A 151 1.64 -5.72 1.15
CA ASP A 151 1.56 -4.52 0.30
C ASP A 151 0.86 -3.37 1.04
N THR A 152 1.41 -2.16 0.91
CA THR A 152 0.94 -0.96 1.62
C THR A 152 -0.48 -0.55 1.28
N ALA A 153 -0.91 -0.67 0.03
CA ALA A 153 -2.22 -0.17 -0.39
C ALA A 153 -3.37 -1.03 0.17
N PRO A 154 -3.36 -2.38 0.07
CA PRO A 154 -4.32 -3.23 0.76
C PRO A 154 -4.31 -3.03 2.28
N ALA A 155 -3.12 -2.83 2.91
CA ALA A 155 -3.02 -2.53 4.34
C ALA A 155 -3.73 -1.22 4.70
N ALA A 156 -3.51 -0.14 3.94
CA ALA A 156 -4.16 1.15 4.18
C ALA A 156 -5.69 1.08 4.02
N VAL A 157 -6.16 0.36 3.01
CA VAL A 157 -7.60 0.18 2.75
C VAL A 157 -8.25 -0.67 3.85
N LEU A 158 -7.59 -1.77 4.26
CA LEU A 158 -8.06 -2.60 5.36
C LEU A 158 -8.14 -1.81 6.66
N GLY A 159 -7.11 -1.03 6.98
CA GLY A 159 -7.10 -0.19 8.16
C GLY A 159 -8.14 0.92 8.14
N ALA A 160 -8.34 1.58 7.01
CA ALA A 160 -9.41 2.58 6.85
C ALA A 160 -10.81 1.99 7.07
N SER A 161 -11.00 0.68 6.83
CA SER A 161 -12.28 0.00 7.07
C SER A 161 -12.64 -0.13 8.56
N PHE A 162 -11.68 0.06 9.48
CA PHE A 162 -11.90 0.08 10.93
C PHE A 162 -12.42 1.42 11.46
N ASP A 163 -12.42 2.47 10.63
CA ASP A 163 -13.07 3.72 11.01
C ASP A 163 -14.53 3.46 11.43
N GLN A 164 -14.95 4.07 12.53
CA GLN A 164 -16.24 3.80 13.18
C GLN A 164 -17.44 4.04 12.25
N VAL A 165 -17.35 5.04 11.37
CA VAL A 165 -18.41 5.37 10.41
C VAL A 165 -18.35 4.42 9.22
N VAL A 166 -17.14 4.12 8.75
CA VAL A 166 -16.90 3.22 7.61
C VAL A 166 -17.26 1.78 7.95
N ALA A 167 -16.96 1.32 9.17
CA ALA A 167 -17.23 -0.04 9.63
C ALA A 167 -18.72 -0.40 9.63
N LYS A 168 -19.61 0.59 9.80
CA LYS A 168 -21.07 0.39 9.79
C LYS A 168 -21.64 0.08 8.41
N ARG A 169 -20.85 0.33 7.34
CA ARG A 169 -21.35 0.16 5.97
C ARG A 169 -21.05 -1.24 5.45
N LYS A 170 -22.06 -1.90 4.93
CA LYS A 170 -21.94 -3.22 4.29
C LYS A 170 -21.22 -3.12 2.95
N GLN A 171 -21.54 -2.10 2.17
CA GLN A 171 -20.86 -1.78 0.91
C GLN A 171 -20.17 -0.44 1.02
N LYS A 172 -18.95 -0.34 0.48
CA LYS A 172 -18.13 0.87 0.53
C LYS A 172 -17.09 0.87 -0.59
N ILE A 173 -16.73 2.08 -1.03
CA ILE A 173 -15.55 2.30 -1.87
C ILE A 173 -14.52 3.03 -1.00
N ILE A 174 -13.32 2.46 -0.89
CA ILE A 174 -12.19 3.04 -0.15
C ILE A 174 -11.08 3.33 -1.15
N CYS A 175 -10.72 4.60 -1.28
CA CYS A 175 -9.68 5.11 -2.15
C CYS A 175 -8.46 5.49 -1.33
N ASN A 176 -7.34 4.81 -1.56
CA ASN A 176 -6.03 5.18 -1.04
C ASN A 176 -5.31 6.04 -2.08
N VAL A 177 -5.17 7.35 -1.81
CA VAL A 177 -4.41 8.27 -2.66
C VAL A 177 -2.97 8.30 -2.18
N GLY A 178 -2.14 7.42 -2.73
CA GLY A 178 -0.72 7.29 -2.42
C GLY A 178 0.15 8.35 -3.09
N ASN A 179 1.45 8.37 -2.79
CA ASN A 179 2.40 9.30 -3.41
C ASN A 179 2.60 9.01 -4.89
N PHE A 180 2.68 7.74 -5.28
CA PHE A 180 2.94 7.29 -6.64
C PHE A 180 1.72 6.61 -7.27
N HIS A 181 0.94 5.86 -6.47
CA HIS A 181 -0.21 5.10 -6.95
C HIS A 181 -1.47 5.42 -6.15
N THR A 182 -2.57 5.53 -6.86
CA THR A 182 -3.92 5.68 -6.32
C THR A 182 -4.67 4.39 -6.60
N LEU A 183 -5.08 3.70 -5.54
CA LEU A 183 -5.90 2.49 -5.62
C LEU A 183 -7.26 2.72 -4.98
N ALA A 184 -8.32 2.23 -5.60
CA ALA A 184 -9.63 2.19 -5.00
C ALA A 184 -10.19 0.77 -5.01
N PHE A 185 -10.65 0.32 -3.85
CA PHE A 185 -11.34 -0.96 -3.69
C PHE A 185 -12.82 -0.72 -3.43
N ARG A 186 -13.64 -1.41 -4.20
CA ARG A 186 -15.06 -1.59 -3.88
C ARG A 186 -15.21 -2.85 -3.05
N LEU A 187 -15.74 -2.70 -1.84
CA LEU A 187 -15.93 -3.77 -0.87
C LEU A 187 -17.42 -3.96 -0.58
N GLY A 188 -17.85 -5.21 -0.50
CA GLY A 188 -19.19 -5.61 -0.15
C GLY A 188 -19.23 -6.72 0.88
N GLU A 189 -20.39 -7.31 1.12
CA GLU A 189 -20.55 -8.39 2.12
C GLU A 189 -19.72 -9.63 1.79
N LYS A 190 -19.46 -9.88 0.50
CA LYS A 190 -18.66 -11.01 0.02
C LYS A 190 -17.17 -10.70 -0.14
N GLY A 191 -16.72 -9.51 0.27
CA GLY A 191 -15.33 -9.08 0.17
C GLY A 191 -15.07 -8.08 -0.95
N ILE A 192 -13.99 -8.26 -1.73
CA ILE A 192 -13.60 -7.37 -2.81
C ILE A 192 -14.54 -7.58 -4.00
N GLU A 193 -15.28 -6.53 -4.37
CA GLU A 193 -16.22 -6.51 -5.50
C GLU A 193 -15.62 -5.85 -6.74
N GLY A 194 -14.56 -5.07 -6.58
CA GLY A 194 -13.81 -4.45 -7.66
C GLY A 194 -12.61 -3.65 -7.15
N VAL A 195 -11.67 -3.38 -8.03
CA VAL A 195 -10.46 -2.60 -7.74
C VAL A 195 -9.95 -1.94 -9.01
N PHE A 196 -9.37 -0.74 -8.88
CA PHE A 196 -8.50 -0.17 -9.89
C PHE A 196 -7.26 0.46 -9.27
N GLU A 197 -6.21 0.59 -10.09
CA GLU A 197 -4.96 1.27 -9.73
C GLU A 197 -4.50 2.18 -10.86
N HIS A 198 -4.16 3.42 -10.50
CA HIS A 198 -3.65 4.42 -11.42
C HIS A 198 -2.43 5.13 -10.82
N HIS A 199 -1.55 5.69 -11.67
CA HIS A 199 -0.47 6.55 -11.19
C HIS A 199 -1.02 7.86 -10.65
N THR A 200 -0.65 8.23 -9.43
CA THR A 200 -1.15 9.47 -8.78
C THR A 200 -0.71 10.73 -9.52
N GLY A 201 0.43 10.71 -10.20
CA GLY A 201 0.94 11.83 -11.00
C GLY A 201 0.22 12.04 -12.32
N GLU A 202 -0.50 11.02 -12.82
CA GLU A 202 -1.18 11.01 -14.11
C GLU A 202 -2.71 11.14 -13.99
N ILE A 203 -3.22 11.28 -12.75
CA ILE A 203 -4.65 11.37 -12.48
C ILE A 203 -4.98 12.68 -11.78
N ASP A 204 -5.96 13.40 -12.31
CA ASP A 204 -6.58 14.55 -11.64
C ASP A 204 -7.88 14.14 -10.95
N LEU A 205 -8.47 15.06 -10.17
CA LEU A 205 -9.70 14.77 -9.42
C LEU A 205 -10.90 14.44 -10.34
N PRO A 206 -11.16 15.15 -11.45
CA PRO A 206 -12.25 14.80 -12.37
C PRO A 206 -12.13 13.39 -12.94
N LYS A 207 -10.93 13.00 -13.36
CA LYS A 207 -10.63 11.64 -13.83
C LYS A 207 -10.83 10.62 -12.72
N LEU A 208 -10.29 10.87 -11.51
CA LEU A 208 -10.48 10.00 -10.37
C LEU A 208 -11.96 9.82 -10.01
N GLU A 209 -12.74 10.90 -9.98
CA GLU A 209 -14.19 10.82 -9.76
C GLU A 209 -14.91 10.00 -10.84
N SER A 210 -14.49 10.11 -12.10
CA SER A 210 -15.06 9.31 -13.19
C SER A 210 -14.78 7.81 -13.01
N LEU A 211 -13.53 7.44 -12.68
CA LEU A 211 -13.16 6.05 -12.41
C LEU A 211 -13.89 5.48 -11.18
N LEU A 212 -14.04 6.28 -10.11
CA LEU A 212 -14.79 5.87 -8.92
C LEU A 212 -16.26 5.63 -9.23
N ARG A 213 -16.87 6.43 -10.12
CA ARG A 213 -18.26 6.21 -10.57
C ARG A 213 -18.40 4.93 -11.39
N ALA A 214 -17.49 4.71 -12.32
CA ALA A 214 -17.46 3.49 -13.12
C ALA A 214 -17.21 2.24 -12.25
N LEU A 215 -16.36 2.35 -11.21
CA LEU A 215 -16.19 1.30 -10.21
C LEU A 215 -17.48 1.05 -9.40
N ALA A 216 -18.21 2.11 -9.06
CA ALA A 216 -19.45 2.02 -8.29
C ALA A 216 -20.58 1.39 -9.09
N ASP A 217 -20.78 1.78 -10.34
CA ASP A 217 -21.86 1.27 -11.18
C ASP A 217 -21.53 -0.07 -11.87
N GLY A 218 -20.29 -0.57 -11.72
CA GLY A 218 -19.83 -1.83 -12.29
C GLY A 218 -19.45 -1.76 -13.77
N SER A 219 -19.38 -0.57 -14.35
CA SER A 219 -19.06 -0.37 -15.78
C SER A 219 -17.56 -0.27 -16.07
N LEU A 220 -16.71 -0.15 -15.04
CA LEU A 220 -15.28 0.04 -15.17
C LEU A 220 -14.62 -1.16 -15.84
N LYS A 221 -13.86 -0.90 -16.90
CA LYS A 221 -13.10 -1.91 -17.64
C LYS A 221 -11.60 -1.74 -17.40
N HIS A 222 -10.86 -2.83 -17.54
CA HIS A 222 -9.40 -2.81 -17.45
C HIS A 222 -8.78 -1.78 -18.39
N GLU A 223 -9.25 -1.74 -19.63
CA GLU A 223 -8.75 -0.86 -20.68
C GLU A 223 -8.98 0.62 -20.39
N ASP A 224 -10.03 0.98 -19.65
CA ASP A 224 -10.32 2.37 -19.29
C ASP A 224 -9.21 2.97 -18.40
N VAL A 225 -8.54 2.13 -17.63
CA VAL A 225 -7.44 2.50 -16.74
C VAL A 225 -6.09 2.24 -17.42
N PHE A 226 -5.93 1.06 -18.02
CA PHE A 226 -4.64 0.62 -18.60
C PHE A 226 -4.21 1.49 -19.76
N ASN A 227 -5.13 1.82 -20.69
CA ASN A 227 -4.82 2.66 -21.85
C ASN A 227 -4.60 4.13 -21.49
N ASP A 228 -5.00 4.54 -20.30
CA ASP A 228 -4.82 5.87 -19.74
C ASP A 228 -3.62 5.96 -18.78
N MET A 229 -2.59 5.17 -19.01
CA MET A 229 -1.35 5.11 -18.22
C MET A 229 -1.52 4.58 -16.78
N GLY A 230 -2.70 4.06 -16.40
CA GLY A 230 -2.90 3.35 -15.16
C GLY A 230 -2.49 1.87 -15.24
N HIS A 231 -2.59 1.15 -14.14
CA HIS A 231 -2.27 -0.28 -14.10
C HIS A 231 -3.41 -1.16 -14.61
N GLY A 232 -4.67 -0.78 -14.34
CA GLY A 232 -5.84 -1.50 -14.79
C GLY A 232 -6.98 -1.52 -13.76
N ALA A 233 -8.00 -2.32 -14.06
CA ALA A 233 -9.15 -2.53 -13.19
C ALA A 233 -9.64 -3.99 -13.23
N LEU A 234 -10.27 -4.42 -12.14
CA LEU A 234 -10.94 -5.72 -12.01
C LEU A 234 -12.32 -5.50 -11.41
N MET A 235 -13.32 -6.18 -11.95
CA MET A 235 -14.69 -6.17 -11.46
C MET A 235 -15.17 -7.59 -11.19
N TYR A 236 -15.73 -7.82 -10.01
CA TYR A 236 -16.23 -9.12 -9.53
C TYR A 236 -17.72 -9.12 -9.22
N SER A 237 -18.37 -7.95 -9.27
CA SER A 237 -19.79 -7.79 -9.01
C SER A 237 -20.44 -6.87 -10.04
N ASP A 238 -21.58 -7.30 -10.59
CA ASP A 238 -22.43 -6.51 -11.48
C ASP A 238 -23.46 -5.66 -10.70
N GLU A 239 -23.51 -5.81 -9.37
CA GLU A 239 -24.41 -5.03 -8.52
C GLU A 239 -23.98 -3.56 -8.52
N LYS A 240 -24.93 -2.65 -8.60
CA LYS A 240 -24.64 -1.20 -8.57
C LYS A 240 -24.50 -0.72 -7.15
N PHE A 241 -23.39 -0.02 -6.88
CA PHE A 241 -23.22 0.79 -5.70
C PHE A 241 -23.69 2.21 -6.03
N GLU A 242 -24.78 2.68 -5.40
CA GLU A 242 -25.37 3.98 -5.74
C GLU A 242 -24.82 5.09 -4.85
N PHE A 243 -24.20 6.09 -5.47
CA PHE A 243 -23.80 7.34 -4.80
C PHE A 243 -25.03 8.22 -4.51
N GLY A 244 -24.88 9.12 -3.54
CA GLY A 244 -25.90 10.11 -3.18
C GLY A 244 -26.94 9.63 -2.16
N LYS A 245 -26.99 8.34 -1.84
CA LYS A 245 -27.95 7.78 -0.87
C LYS A 245 -27.55 7.99 0.59
N ASP A 246 -26.26 7.94 0.85
CA ASP A 246 -25.68 7.98 2.20
C ASP A 246 -25.04 9.35 2.50
N GLU A 247 -24.49 9.53 3.70
CA GLU A 247 -23.81 10.75 4.13
C GLU A 247 -22.57 11.09 3.28
N PHE A 248 -21.88 10.06 2.76
CA PHE A 248 -20.72 10.19 1.88
C PHE A 248 -20.74 9.11 0.80
N ASP A 249 -19.99 9.32 -0.26
CA ASP A 249 -19.94 8.43 -1.43
C ASP A 249 -18.68 7.57 -1.45
N VAL A 250 -17.54 8.14 -1.05
CA VAL A 250 -16.24 7.48 -1.08
C VAL A 250 -15.48 7.73 0.22
N VAL A 251 -14.84 6.69 0.73
CA VAL A 251 -13.90 6.77 1.85
C VAL A 251 -12.52 7.05 1.28
N VAL A 252 -11.81 8.01 1.85
CA VAL A 252 -10.49 8.44 1.37
C VAL A 252 -9.45 8.28 2.46
N THR A 253 -8.31 7.69 2.10
CA THR A 253 -7.12 7.58 2.91
C THR A 253 -5.88 7.87 2.08
N GLY A 254 -4.70 7.83 2.69
CA GLY A 254 -3.44 8.02 2.00
C GLY A 254 -2.85 9.42 2.11
N PRO A 255 -1.55 9.57 1.82
CA PRO A 255 -0.80 10.82 2.01
C PRO A 255 -1.25 11.95 1.08
N ARG A 256 -1.76 11.64 -0.11
CA ARG A 256 -2.23 12.62 -1.11
C ARG A 256 -3.75 12.83 -1.11
N ARG A 257 -4.46 12.39 -0.06
CA ARG A 257 -5.93 12.54 0.09
C ARG A 257 -6.44 13.96 -0.05
N SER A 258 -5.60 14.98 0.15
CA SER A 258 -5.93 16.38 -0.09
C SER A 258 -6.37 16.68 -1.53
N MET A 259 -6.13 15.73 -2.48
CA MET A 259 -6.69 15.81 -3.83
C MET A 259 -8.22 15.96 -3.82
N PHE A 260 -8.90 15.41 -2.81
CA PHE A 260 -10.35 15.56 -2.63
C PHE A 260 -10.77 16.86 -1.89
N ASN A 261 -9.81 17.65 -1.42
CA ASN A 261 -10.09 18.91 -0.70
C ASN A 261 -10.39 20.02 -1.71
N LEU A 262 -11.65 20.44 -1.77
CA LEU A 262 -12.20 21.24 -2.86
C LEU A 262 -12.33 22.73 -2.54
N ASP A 263 -11.94 23.14 -1.34
CA ASP A 263 -12.07 24.53 -0.89
C ASP A 263 -10.84 25.40 -1.22
N SER A 264 -9.82 24.83 -1.89
CA SER A 264 -8.72 25.65 -2.39
C SER A 264 -9.13 26.30 -3.72
N ASP A 265 -8.93 27.60 -3.84
CA ASP A 265 -9.02 28.48 -5.04
C ASP A 265 -8.08 28.04 -6.19
N SER A 266 -7.93 26.75 -6.40
CA SER A 266 -7.01 26.17 -7.36
C SER A 266 -7.65 26.01 -8.73
N LEU A 267 -6.82 25.84 -9.74
CA LEU A 267 -7.15 25.54 -11.15
C LEU A 267 -8.26 24.47 -11.33
N LEU A 268 -8.51 23.63 -10.31
CA LEU A 268 -9.56 22.61 -10.27
C LEU A 268 -10.99 23.18 -10.26
N SER A 269 -11.20 24.37 -9.69
CA SER A 269 -12.51 25.04 -9.74
C SER A 269 -12.88 25.42 -11.18
N LYS A 270 -11.89 25.85 -11.98
CA LYS A 270 -12.08 26.22 -13.40
C LYS A 270 -12.33 25.00 -14.29
N GLN A 271 -11.72 23.85 -14.00
CA GLN A 271 -11.97 22.60 -14.75
C GLN A 271 -13.38 22.06 -14.48
N ARG A 272 -13.94 22.25 -13.29
CA ARG A 272 -15.33 21.86 -12.95
C ARG A 272 -16.38 22.73 -13.61
N GLU A 273 -16.11 24.02 -13.82
CA GLU A 273 -17.00 24.88 -14.60
C GLU A 273 -17.18 24.40 -16.04
N GLN A 274 -16.24 23.60 -16.56
CA GLN A 274 -16.27 23.04 -17.90
C GLN A 274 -16.99 21.68 -17.99
N ALA A 275 -17.29 21.00 -16.86
CA ALA A 275 -18.00 19.73 -16.79
C ALA A 275 -19.15 19.78 -15.77
N PRO A 276 -20.18 20.62 -15.96
CA PRO A 276 -21.26 20.85 -14.99
C PRO A 276 -22.18 19.63 -14.75
N SER A 277 -22.06 18.55 -15.53
CA SER A 277 -22.91 17.37 -15.45
C SER A 277 -22.45 16.34 -14.41
N LEU A 278 -21.23 16.44 -13.88
CA LEU A 278 -20.72 15.50 -12.87
C LEU A 278 -21.02 16.01 -11.47
N GLN A 279 -22.06 15.47 -10.84
CA GLN A 279 -22.34 15.71 -9.44
C GLN A 279 -21.09 15.35 -8.61
N LYS A 280 -20.56 16.30 -7.82
CA LYS A 280 -19.38 16.13 -6.97
C LYS A 280 -19.54 14.94 -6.05
N LEU A 281 -18.53 14.06 -5.97
CA LEU A 281 -18.48 13.01 -4.96
C LEU A 281 -18.27 13.63 -3.58
N ARG A 282 -18.90 13.05 -2.57
CA ARG A 282 -18.75 13.45 -1.17
C ARG A 282 -17.74 12.54 -0.50
N PRO A 283 -16.48 12.99 -0.29
CA PRO A 283 -15.46 12.21 0.38
C PRO A 283 -15.68 12.16 1.89
N TYR A 284 -15.37 11.03 2.49
CA TYR A 284 -15.19 10.86 3.92
C TYR A 284 -13.73 10.49 4.20
N PHE A 285 -13.03 11.29 4.98
CA PHE A 285 -11.63 11.04 5.33
C PHE A 285 -11.56 10.13 6.54
N ALA A 286 -11.17 8.86 6.30
CA ALA A 286 -11.11 7.86 7.34
C ALA A 286 -10.03 8.21 8.39
N VAL A 287 -10.41 8.07 9.66
CA VAL A 287 -9.55 8.28 10.83
C VAL A 287 -9.66 7.07 11.78
N PRO A 288 -9.28 5.87 11.35
CA PRO A 288 -9.40 4.69 12.18
C PRO A 288 -8.65 4.90 13.50
N PHE A 289 -9.30 4.61 14.62
CA PHE A 289 -8.74 4.82 15.98
C PHE A 289 -8.32 6.28 16.25
N GLY A 290 -8.93 7.24 15.56
CA GLY A 290 -8.59 8.65 15.67
C GLY A 290 -7.30 9.08 14.97
N ASP A 291 -6.60 8.17 14.30
CA ASP A 291 -5.36 8.48 13.59
C ASP A 291 -5.34 7.92 12.16
N MET A 292 -5.41 8.82 11.22
CA MET A 292 -5.35 8.53 9.79
C MET A 292 -3.95 8.10 9.32
N MET A 293 -2.88 8.60 9.97
CA MET A 293 -1.49 8.30 9.58
C MET A 293 -1.16 6.82 9.82
N LEU A 294 -1.81 6.21 10.81
CA LEU A 294 -1.60 4.82 11.18
C LEU A 294 -2.62 3.86 10.53
N ALA A 295 -3.43 4.32 9.59
CA ALA A 295 -4.41 3.45 8.94
C ALA A 295 -3.77 2.17 8.38
N GLY A 296 -2.65 2.27 7.68
CA GLY A 296 -1.91 1.10 7.17
C GLY A 296 -1.42 0.16 8.27
N CYS A 297 -1.00 0.70 9.41
CA CYS A 297 -0.55 -0.11 10.55
C CYS A 297 -1.71 -0.92 11.16
N PHE A 298 -2.89 -0.33 11.31
CA PHE A 298 -4.07 -1.05 11.79
C PHE A 298 -4.52 -2.16 10.84
N GLY A 299 -4.47 -1.89 9.53
CA GLY A 299 -4.76 -2.92 8.52
C GLY A 299 -3.74 -4.04 8.52
N LEU A 300 -2.46 -3.71 8.67
CA LEU A 300 -1.38 -4.68 8.78
C LEU A 300 -1.53 -5.58 10.02
N LEU A 301 -1.91 -5.01 11.17
CA LEU A 301 -2.23 -5.78 12.38
C LEU A 301 -3.41 -6.73 12.14
N ALA A 302 -4.48 -6.25 11.51
CA ALA A 302 -5.64 -7.09 11.19
C ALA A 302 -5.28 -8.23 10.24
N ALA A 303 -4.45 -7.95 9.22
CA ALA A 303 -3.95 -8.97 8.32
C ALA A 303 -3.04 -9.99 9.04
N THR A 304 -2.19 -9.53 9.97
CA THR A 304 -1.37 -10.40 10.81
C THR A 304 -2.22 -11.38 11.61
N ALA A 305 -3.35 -10.94 12.17
CA ALA A 305 -4.27 -11.81 12.90
C ALA A 305 -4.88 -12.94 12.03
N GLU A 306 -4.93 -12.74 10.73
CA GLU A 306 -5.42 -13.76 9.80
C GLU A 306 -4.33 -14.73 9.34
N VAL A 307 -3.11 -14.21 9.15
CA VAL A 307 -1.94 -15.00 8.74
C VAL A 307 -1.39 -15.80 9.92
N MET A 308 -1.55 -15.30 11.15
CA MET A 308 -1.09 -15.91 12.40
C MET A 308 -2.27 -16.13 13.35
N PRO A 309 -3.03 -17.22 13.19
CA PRO A 309 -4.23 -17.49 14.02
C PRO A 309 -3.96 -17.53 15.52
N GLU A 310 -2.74 -17.88 15.94
CA GLU A 310 -2.33 -17.89 17.35
C GLU A 310 -2.30 -16.51 17.99
N LEU A 311 -2.16 -15.44 17.21
CA LEU A 311 -2.21 -14.06 17.66
C LEU A 311 -3.60 -13.41 17.46
N ALA A 312 -4.51 -14.10 16.78
CA ALA A 312 -5.77 -13.53 16.31
C ALA A 312 -6.64 -12.99 17.46
N GLU A 313 -6.76 -13.72 18.56
CA GLU A 313 -7.57 -13.31 19.72
C GLU A 313 -7.03 -12.01 20.34
N THR A 314 -5.71 -11.96 20.58
CA THR A 314 -5.04 -10.79 21.16
C THR A 314 -5.16 -9.56 20.26
N ILE A 315 -4.84 -9.70 18.96
CA ILE A 315 -4.88 -8.59 18.00
C ILE A 315 -6.32 -8.11 17.80
N GLN A 316 -7.25 -9.02 17.54
CA GLN A 316 -8.65 -8.66 17.30
C GLN A 316 -9.31 -8.12 18.59
N GLY A 317 -8.93 -8.59 19.78
CA GLY A 317 -9.33 -8.02 21.05
C GLY A 317 -8.91 -6.56 21.15
N SER A 318 -7.63 -6.29 20.96
CA SER A 318 -7.07 -4.92 20.97
C SER A 318 -7.72 -4.01 19.93
N LEU A 319 -7.92 -4.48 18.71
CA LEU A 319 -8.58 -3.70 17.64
C LEU A 319 -10.06 -3.42 17.96
N ARG A 320 -10.76 -4.32 18.67
CA ARG A 320 -12.16 -4.11 19.08
C ARG A 320 -12.28 -3.17 20.28
N GLU A 321 -11.43 -3.34 21.28
CA GLU A 321 -11.47 -2.56 22.51
C GLU A 321 -11.02 -1.13 22.30
N ALA A 322 -9.90 -0.96 21.57
CA ALA A 322 -9.32 0.36 21.33
C ALA A 322 -10.02 1.13 20.21
N GLY A 323 -10.75 0.48 19.32
CA GLY A 323 -11.16 1.30 18.25
C GLY A 323 -11.84 0.73 17.07
N GLY A 324 -12.42 -0.39 17.13
CA GLY A 324 -13.56 -0.61 16.26
C GLY A 324 -14.62 0.48 16.48
N ARG A 325 -14.29 1.53 17.26
CA ARG A 325 -15.16 2.64 17.67
C ARG A 325 -14.63 4.02 17.26
N GLY A 326 -13.53 4.12 16.50
CA GLY A 326 -12.95 5.42 16.14
C GLY A 326 -12.30 6.18 17.30
N VAL A 327 -12.00 5.50 18.41
CA VAL A 327 -11.32 6.07 19.57
C VAL A 327 -9.83 5.77 19.44
N ALA A 328 -8.99 6.76 19.65
CA ALA A 328 -7.56 6.52 19.67
C ALA A 328 -7.21 5.51 20.77
N PRO A 329 -6.23 4.60 20.54
CA PRO A 329 -5.87 3.58 21.50
C PRO A 329 -5.54 4.11 22.92
N TRP A 330 -4.96 5.31 22.99
CA TRP A 330 -4.61 5.99 24.24
C TRP A 330 -5.81 6.69 24.92
N ASP A 331 -6.94 6.85 24.22
CA ASP A 331 -8.19 7.40 24.76
C ASP A 331 -9.18 6.28 25.14
N ALA A 332 -8.88 5.03 24.81
CA ALA A 332 -9.65 3.90 25.26
C ALA A 332 -9.50 3.79 26.77
N ALA A 333 -10.60 3.89 27.50
CA ALA A 333 -10.59 3.71 28.96
C ALA A 333 -10.00 2.33 29.28
N ILE A 334 -8.91 2.34 30.06
CA ILE A 334 -8.27 1.16 30.64
C ILE A 334 -9.24 0.51 31.64
#